data_3c0e42e056fc773e8e4c3221479514d1
#
_entry.id   3c0e42e056fc773e8e4c3221479514d1
#
_cell.length_a   1.000
_cell.length_b   1.000
_cell.length_c   1.000
_cell.angle_alpha   90.00
_cell.angle_beta   90.00
_cell.angle_gamma   90.00
#
_symmetry.space_group_name_H-M   'P 1'
#
loop_
_entity.id
_entity.type
_entity.pdbx_description
1 polymer ?
#
loop_
_entity_poly.entity_id
_entity_poly.type
_entity_poly.pdbx_seq_one_letter_code
_entity_poly.pdbx_strand_id
1 'polypeptide(L)'
;MPIVIERRCAMIYTLMNKNKPVIDFETQMGTILRITDTWNEEYLPIGTRTKTGIDVKTLNHWWHGRSIPASRTGIKEALENMGIDSSKELLEKSYGLSLSDQYWIRPDHSKIQWKDINFFENPFSEDVGSALFGGQFSGDFMSPDNTSDGWLRKKWVIQNQRRVLLKSGSGESQQEPLNEVLANMICDRLNIKNYVKYQ
;
A
#
# COMPACT_ATOMS: atom_id res chain seq x y z
N MET A 1 20.25 -22.44 24.56
CA MET A 1 18.99 -21.73 24.70
C MET A 1 18.05 -22.24 23.65
N PRO A 2 16.84 -22.72 23.99
CA PRO A 2 15.87 -23.11 22.99
C PRO A 2 15.37 -21.85 22.26
N ILE A 3 15.42 -21.86 20.93
CA ILE A 3 14.82 -20.84 20.08
C ILE A 3 13.31 -21.01 20.23
N VAL A 4 12.65 -20.12 20.96
CA VAL A 4 11.19 -20.03 20.99
C VAL A 4 10.76 -19.43 19.66
N ILE A 5 10.36 -20.29 18.72
CA ILE A 5 9.67 -19.85 17.50
C ILE A 5 8.25 -19.50 17.95
N GLU A 6 8.00 -18.22 18.24
CA GLU A 6 6.62 -17.74 18.36
C GLU A 6 5.90 -18.01 17.01
N ARG A 7 5.05 -19.01 16.98
CA ARG A 7 4.12 -19.19 15.88
C ARG A 7 3.13 -18.02 15.94
N ARG A 8 3.39 -16.96 15.17
CA ARG A 8 2.39 -15.91 14.98
C ARG A 8 1.12 -16.57 14.47
N CYS A 9 0.01 -16.44 15.23
CA CYS A 9 -1.28 -17.02 14.89
C CYS A 9 -1.77 -16.45 13.56
N ALA A 10 -2.50 -17.27 12.80
CA ALA A 10 -3.21 -16.78 11.62
C ALA A 10 -4.24 -15.73 12.06
N MET A 11 -4.34 -14.65 11.28
CA MET A 11 -5.28 -13.56 11.50
C MET A 11 -6.42 -13.66 10.50
N ILE A 12 -7.63 -13.36 10.94
CA ILE A 12 -8.82 -13.34 10.08
C ILE A 12 -9.16 -11.91 9.72
N TYR A 13 -9.40 -11.68 8.42
CA TYR A 13 -9.79 -10.39 7.87
C TYR A 13 -10.94 -10.56 6.89
N THR A 14 -11.74 -9.49 6.77
CA THR A 14 -12.66 -9.29 5.64
C THR A 14 -12.00 -8.37 4.62
N LEU A 15 -11.83 -8.80 3.36
CA LEU A 15 -11.55 -7.88 2.26
C LEU A 15 -12.78 -7.00 2.04
N MET A 16 -12.56 -5.71 2.03
CA MET A 16 -13.58 -4.69 1.83
C MET A 16 -13.31 -3.91 0.53
N ASN A 17 -14.37 -3.54 -0.18
CA ASN A 17 -14.35 -2.47 -1.17
C ASN A 17 -15.22 -1.32 -0.63
N LYS A 18 -14.60 -0.24 -0.14
CA LYS A 18 -15.27 0.77 0.70
C LYS A 18 -16.02 0.10 1.87
N ASN A 19 -17.37 0.22 1.85
CA ASN A 19 -18.26 -0.34 2.88
C ASN A 19 -18.83 -1.72 2.51
N LYS A 20 -18.44 -2.31 1.37
CA LYS A 20 -18.93 -3.61 0.91
C LYS A 20 -17.97 -4.71 1.33
N PRO A 21 -18.38 -5.69 2.15
CA PRO A 21 -17.58 -6.89 2.40
C PRO A 21 -17.50 -7.70 1.11
N VAL A 22 -16.32 -8.24 0.79
CA VAL A 22 -16.08 -9.00 -0.44
C VAL A 22 -15.88 -10.48 -0.14
N ILE A 23 -14.87 -10.80 0.65
CA ILE A 23 -14.53 -12.16 1.11
C ILE A 23 -13.94 -12.09 2.52
N ASP A 24 -14.09 -13.17 3.28
CA ASP A 24 -13.33 -13.40 4.50
C ASP A 24 -12.17 -14.36 4.21
N PHE A 25 -11.03 -14.13 4.84
CA PHE A 25 -9.84 -14.93 4.62
C PHE A 25 -8.90 -14.92 5.82
N GLU A 26 -8.07 -15.95 5.90
CA GLU A 26 -6.98 -16.04 6.87
C GLU A 26 -5.66 -15.64 6.26
N THR A 27 -4.84 -14.89 7.03
CA THR A 27 -3.47 -14.54 6.66
C THR A 27 -2.48 -15.01 7.70
N GLN A 28 -1.25 -15.18 7.26
CA GLN A 28 -0.09 -15.31 8.13
C GLN A 28 1.09 -14.56 7.50
N MET A 29 1.67 -13.62 8.24
CA MET A 29 2.81 -12.80 7.77
C MET A 29 2.57 -12.14 6.40
N GLY A 30 1.40 -11.52 6.24
CA GLY A 30 1.03 -10.83 4.99
C GLY A 30 0.65 -11.73 3.82
N THR A 31 0.54 -13.05 4.03
CA THR A 31 0.16 -14.02 2.98
C THR A 31 -1.20 -14.61 3.26
N ILE A 32 -2.09 -14.60 2.29
CA ILE A 32 -3.42 -15.21 2.36
C ILE A 32 -3.27 -16.73 2.29
N LEU A 33 -3.75 -17.44 3.31
CA LEU A 33 -3.67 -18.89 3.41
C LEU A 33 -4.88 -19.56 2.77
N ARG A 34 -6.08 -19.06 3.10
CA ARG A 34 -7.36 -19.60 2.59
C ARG A 34 -8.46 -18.55 2.67
N ILE A 35 -9.49 -18.73 1.85
CA ILE A 35 -10.74 -17.98 1.90
C ILE A 35 -11.68 -18.78 2.80
N THR A 36 -12.34 -18.08 3.74
CA THR A 36 -13.25 -18.70 4.70
C THR A 36 -14.72 -18.45 4.37
N ASP A 37 -15.02 -17.28 3.76
CA ASP A 37 -16.36 -16.95 3.32
C ASP A 37 -16.35 -16.00 2.12
N THR A 38 -17.47 -15.91 1.40
CA THR A 38 -17.65 -15.05 0.21
C THR A 38 -18.95 -14.29 0.32
N TRP A 39 -18.87 -12.94 0.29
CA TRP A 39 -20.00 -12.03 0.47
C TRP A 39 -20.50 -11.44 -0.84
N ASN A 40 -19.61 -10.78 -1.59
CA ASN A 40 -19.95 -10.05 -2.81
C ASN A 40 -18.86 -10.25 -3.88
N GLU A 41 -18.98 -11.30 -4.69
CA GLU A 41 -18.01 -11.66 -5.73
C GLU A 41 -17.83 -10.60 -6.81
N GLU A 42 -18.87 -9.79 -7.07
CA GLU A 42 -18.83 -8.73 -8.07
C GLU A 42 -17.84 -7.60 -7.72
N TYR A 43 -17.46 -7.50 -6.43
CA TYR A 43 -16.46 -6.55 -5.94
C TYR A 43 -15.07 -7.15 -5.80
N LEU A 44 -14.85 -8.38 -6.27
CA LEU A 44 -13.50 -8.97 -6.27
C LEU A 44 -12.55 -8.14 -7.13
N PRO A 45 -11.27 -8.02 -6.73
CA PRO A 45 -10.26 -7.39 -7.57
C PRO A 45 -10.17 -8.05 -8.95
N ILE A 46 -9.99 -7.24 -9.98
CA ILE A 46 -9.93 -7.72 -11.36
C ILE A 46 -8.83 -8.79 -11.49
N GLY A 47 -9.18 -9.91 -12.14
CA GLY A 47 -8.26 -11.01 -12.39
C GLY A 47 -8.13 -12.02 -11.24
N THR A 48 -8.80 -11.84 -10.10
CA THR A 48 -8.76 -12.80 -8.98
C THR A 48 -9.87 -13.86 -9.06
N ARG A 49 -10.85 -13.69 -9.94
CA ARG A 49 -11.92 -14.65 -10.20
C ARG A 49 -11.55 -15.57 -11.37
N THR A 50 -11.73 -16.86 -11.18
CA THR A 50 -11.58 -17.89 -12.22
C THR A 50 -12.94 -18.50 -12.57
N LYS A 51 -12.97 -19.39 -13.57
CA LYS A 51 -14.20 -20.13 -13.95
C LYS A 51 -14.71 -21.05 -12.83
N THR A 52 -13.84 -21.45 -11.91
CA THR A 52 -14.13 -22.38 -10.82
C THR A 52 -14.29 -21.72 -9.44
N GLY A 53 -14.29 -20.38 -9.41
CA GLY A 53 -14.38 -19.58 -8.19
C GLY A 53 -13.18 -18.67 -7.97
N ILE A 54 -12.91 -18.34 -6.70
CA ILE A 54 -11.81 -17.46 -6.33
C ILE A 54 -10.53 -18.30 -6.19
N ASP A 55 -9.46 -17.89 -6.90
CA ASP A 55 -8.16 -18.54 -6.80
C ASP A 55 -7.28 -17.82 -5.77
N VAL A 56 -6.93 -18.52 -4.67
CA VAL A 56 -6.09 -17.99 -3.59
C VAL A 56 -4.71 -17.56 -4.09
N LYS A 57 -4.12 -18.26 -5.08
CA LYS A 57 -2.83 -17.89 -5.65
C LYS A 57 -2.91 -16.55 -6.38
N THR A 58 -3.93 -16.36 -7.21
CA THR A 58 -4.17 -15.11 -7.94
C THR A 58 -4.51 -13.98 -6.99
N LEU A 59 -5.30 -14.26 -5.94
CA LEU A 59 -5.60 -13.29 -4.90
C LEU A 59 -4.34 -12.85 -4.14
N ASN A 60 -3.44 -13.79 -3.79
CA ASN A 60 -2.14 -13.48 -3.21
C ASN A 60 -1.26 -12.66 -4.15
N HIS A 61 -1.28 -12.97 -5.45
CA HIS A 61 -0.53 -12.19 -6.43
C HIS A 61 -1.00 -10.73 -6.45
N TRP A 62 -2.32 -10.50 -6.50
CA TRP A 62 -2.90 -9.17 -6.41
C TRP A 62 -2.56 -8.49 -5.07
N TRP A 63 -2.72 -9.19 -3.93
CA TRP A 63 -2.46 -8.67 -2.60
C TRP A 63 -0.99 -8.24 -2.44
N HIS A 64 -0.06 -9.13 -2.79
CA HIS A 64 1.37 -8.83 -2.71
C HIS A 64 1.80 -7.75 -3.71
N GLY A 65 1.15 -7.67 -4.86
CA GLY A 65 1.39 -6.60 -5.85
C GLY A 65 1.05 -5.20 -5.33
N ARG A 66 0.30 -5.10 -4.22
CA ARG A 66 0.02 -3.82 -3.54
C ARG A 66 1.15 -3.37 -2.63
N SER A 67 2.03 -4.27 -2.21
CA SER A 67 3.13 -3.94 -1.31
C SER A 67 4.23 -3.17 -2.02
N ILE A 68 5.05 -2.46 -1.23
CA ILE A 68 6.26 -1.81 -1.75
C ILE A 68 7.15 -2.87 -2.43
N PRO A 69 7.57 -2.66 -3.69
CA PRO A 69 8.44 -3.61 -4.37
C PRO A 69 9.77 -3.81 -3.64
N ALA A 70 10.23 -5.07 -3.56
CA ALA A 70 11.53 -5.39 -2.98
C ALA A 70 12.73 -4.74 -3.72
N SER A 71 12.50 -4.31 -4.98
CA SER A 71 13.49 -3.58 -5.78
C SER A 71 13.58 -2.09 -5.46
N ARG A 72 12.69 -1.56 -4.59
CA ARG A 72 12.74 -0.14 -4.23
C ARG A 72 14.03 0.21 -3.50
N THR A 73 14.67 1.28 -3.95
CA THR A 73 15.88 1.81 -3.31
C THR A 73 15.63 2.13 -1.83
N GLY A 74 16.45 1.55 -0.94
CA GLY A 74 16.39 1.80 0.51
C GLY A 74 15.30 1.04 1.26
N ILE A 75 14.56 0.11 0.61
CA ILE A 75 13.48 -0.63 1.27
C ILE A 75 14.00 -1.52 2.40
N LYS A 76 15.16 -2.17 2.22
CA LYS A 76 15.71 -3.09 3.20
C LYS A 76 16.03 -2.38 4.51
N GLU A 77 16.77 -1.29 4.41
CA GLU A 77 17.15 -0.45 5.57
C GLU A 77 15.91 0.17 6.24
N ALA A 78 14.90 0.55 5.46
CA ALA A 78 13.65 1.07 6.01
C ALA A 78 12.88 -0.02 6.79
N LEU A 79 12.77 -1.25 6.27
CA LEU A 79 12.12 -2.36 6.97
C LEU A 79 12.86 -2.71 8.27
N GLU A 80 14.18 -2.76 8.25
CA GLU A 80 15.01 -2.97 9.45
C GLU A 80 14.77 -1.88 10.50
N ASN A 81 14.73 -0.60 10.08
CA ASN A 81 14.43 0.54 10.96
C ASN A 81 13.01 0.45 11.57
N MET A 82 12.04 -0.04 10.82
CA MET A 82 10.65 -0.23 11.29
C MET A 82 10.45 -1.52 12.10
N GLY A 83 11.44 -2.41 12.17
CA GLY A 83 11.32 -3.72 12.83
C GLY A 83 10.34 -4.66 12.12
N ILE A 84 10.26 -4.59 10.80
CA ILE A 84 9.35 -5.36 9.93
C ILE A 84 10.18 -6.28 9.03
N ASP A 85 9.77 -7.56 8.94
CA ASP A 85 10.51 -8.58 8.19
C ASP A 85 10.29 -8.47 6.66
N SER A 86 9.13 -7.97 6.23
CA SER A 86 8.81 -7.85 4.80
C SER A 86 7.79 -6.75 4.50
N SER A 87 7.83 -6.22 3.27
CA SER A 87 6.82 -5.26 2.80
C SER A 87 5.40 -5.85 2.71
N LYS A 88 5.26 -7.17 2.68
CA LYS A 88 3.96 -7.84 2.72
C LYS A 88 3.30 -7.72 4.10
N GLU A 89 4.10 -7.87 5.16
CA GLU A 89 3.63 -7.66 6.54
C GLU A 89 3.23 -6.20 6.76
N LEU A 90 3.95 -5.27 6.11
CA LEU A 90 3.65 -3.85 6.18
C LEU A 90 2.24 -3.49 5.66
N LEU A 91 1.71 -4.26 4.68
CA LEU A 91 0.35 -4.08 4.19
C LEU A 91 -0.71 -4.24 5.30
N GLU A 92 -0.57 -5.25 6.14
CA GLU A 92 -1.53 -5.52 7.23
C GLU A 92 -1.52 -4.40 8.27
N LYS A 93 -0.36 -3.76 8.49
CA LYS A 93 -0.21 -2.66 9.45
C LYS A 93 -1.03 -1.42 9.11
N SER A 94 -1.31 -1.18 7.82
CA SER A 94 -2.17 -0.09 7.33
C SER A 94 -3.48 -0.60 6.74
N TYR A 95 -3.93 -1.78 7.14
CA TYR A 95 -5.16 -2.39 6.61
C TYR A 95 -5.18 -2.51 5.07
N GLY A 96 -4.05 -2.55 4.40
CA GLY A 96 -3.95 -2.55 2.95
C GLY A 96 -4.50 -1.30 2.26
N LEU A 97 -4.71 -0.22 2.99
CA LEU A 97 -5.24 1.04 2.46
C LEU A 97 -4.29 1.64 1.42
N SER A 98 -4.88 2.25 0.39
CA SER A 98 -4.16 2.88 -0.71
C SER A 98 -4.83 4.18 -1.15
N LEU A 99 -4.06 5.05 -1.82
CA LEU A 99 -4.61 6.18 -2.60
C LEU A 99 -4.87 5.81 -4.07
N SER A 100 -4.62 4.54 -4.46
CA SER A 100 -4.82 4.07 -5.84
C SER A 100 -6.16 3.41 -6.07
N ASP A 101 -6.78 2.86 -5.03
CA ASP A 101 -8.07 2.17 -5.08
C ASP A 101 -8.81 2.23 -3.72
N GLN A 102 -9.91 1.50 -3.61
CA GLN A 102 -10.79 1.53 -2.45
C GLN A 102 -10.85 0.19 -1.71
N TYR A 103 -9.90 -0.71 -1.97
CA TYR A 103 -9.77 -1.97 -1.25
C TYR A 103 -9.01 -1.78 0.05
N TRP A 104 -9.46 -2.51 1.08
CA TRP A 104 -8.82 -2.57 2.38
C TRP A 104 -9.24 -3.83 3.12
N ILE A 105 -8.54 -4.17 4.21
CA ILE A 105 -8.86 -5.32 5.03
C ILE A 105 -9.36 -4.86 6.40
N ARG A 106 -10.47 -5.43 6.82
CA ARG A 106 -11.04 -5.20 8.15
C ARG A 106 -10.74 -6.39 9.05
N PRO A 107 -10.06 -6.19 10.20
CA PRO A 107 -9.86 -7.26 11.17
C PRO A 107 -11.20 -7.87 11.62
N ASP A 108 -11.22 -9.19 11.86
CA ASP A 108 -12.40 -9.88 12.38
C ASP A 108 -12.91 -9.21 13.67
N HIS A 109 -14.24 -9.18 13.83
CA HIS A 109 -14.93 -8.50 14.94
C HIS A 109 -14.68 -6.98 15.06
N SER A 110 -13.94 -6.37 14.15
CA SER A 110 -13.71 -4.91 14.15
C SER A 110 -14.93 -4.14 13.65
N LYS A 111 -15.20 -2.99 14.29
CA LYS A 111 -16.27 -2.06 13.90
C LYS A 111 -15.78 -0.90 13.03
N ILE A 112 -14.51 -0.92 12.63
CA ILE A 112 -13.91 0.11 11.78
C ILE A 112 -14.69 0.23 10.46
N GLN A 113 -14.93 1.45 10.02
CA GLN A 113 -15.62 1.76 8.76
C GLN A 113 -14.70 2.51 7.81
N TRP A 114 -14.97 2.42 6.52
CA TRP A 114 -14.21 3.11 5.48
C TRP A 114 -14.02 4.60 5.76
N LYS A 115 -15.09 5.30 6.17
CA LYS A 115 -15.06 6.74 6.44
C LYS A 115 -14.06 7.13 7.54
N ASP A 116 -13.74 6.20 8.46
CA ASP A 116 -12.91 6.48 9.62
C ASP A 116 -11.40 6.36 9.32
N ILE A 117 -11.03 5.63 8.25
CA ILE A 117 -9.62 5.24 8.02
C ILE A 117 -9.11 5.49 6.60
N ASN A 118 -9.98 5.79 5.62
CA ASN A 118 -9.52 5.98 4.24
C ASN A 118 -8.58 7.18 4.11
N PHE A 119 -7.54 7.05 3.28
CA PHE A 119 -6.56 8.12 3.06
C PHE A 119 -7.03 9.24 2.12
N PHE A 120 -8.19 9.09 1.48
CA PHE A 120 -8.76 10.12 0.60
C PHE A 120 -9.31 11.29 1.38
N GLU A 121 -9.87 11.04 2.57
CA GLU A 121 -10.59 12.03 3.38
C GLU A 121 -9.90 12.27 4.72
N ASN A 122 -9.26 11.25 5.29
CA ASN A 122 -8.59 11.33 6.59
C ASN A 122 -7.11 11.70 6.46
N PRO A 123 -6.49 12.26 7.50
CA PRO A 123 -5.04 12.41 7.57
C PRO A 123 -4.37 11.02 7.61
N PHE A 124 -3.09 11.01 7.27
CA PHE A 124 -2.24 9.82 7.36
C PHE A 124 -0.86 10.19 7.92
N SER A 125 -0.14 9.18 8.39
CA SER A 125 1.22 9.35 8.90
C SER A 125 2.24 9.45 7.77
N GLU A 126 3.26 10.27 7.96
CA GLU A 126 4.44 10.38 7.10
C GLU A 126 5.61 9.51 7.58
N ASP A 127 5.45 8.76 8.67
CA ASP A 127 6.52 8.00 9.32
C ASP A 127 7.16 6.97 8.40
N VAL A 128 6.33 6.13 7.75
CA VAL A 128 6.82 5.13 6.79
C VAL A 128 7.53 5.80 5.62
N GLY A 129 6.95 6.87 5.07
CA GLY A 129 7.58 7.66 4.01
C GLY A 129 8.92 8.23 4.44
N SER A 130 9.03 8.73 5.66
CA SER A 130 10.28 9.24 6.23
C SER A 130 11.32 8.14 6.37
N ALA A 131 10.96 6.96 6.88
CA ALA A 131 11.84 5.79 6.95
C ALA A 131 12.35 5.37 5.56
N LEU A 132 11.49 5.40 4.53
CA LEU A 132 11.87 5.09 3.14
C LEU A 132 12.87 6.10 2.56
N PHE A 133 12.96 7.30 3.11
CA PHE A 133 13.97 8.32 2.77
C PHE A 133 15.20 8.30 3.70
N GLY A 134 15.31 7.31 4.59
CA GLY A 134 16.42 7.19 5.53
C GLY A 134 16.26 8.01 6.82
N GLY A 135 15.05 8.52 7.08
CA GLY A 135 14.71 9.19 8.33
C GLY A 135 14.35 8.21 9.45
N GLN A 136 14.05 8.74 10.63
CA GLN A 136 13.60 7.94 11.77
C GLN A 136 12.14 7.52 11.61
N PHE A 137 11.80 6.35 12.16
CA PHE A 137 10.45 5.85 12.27
C PHE A 137 9.95 6.02 13.71
N SER A 138 8.78 6.63 13.90
CA SER A 138 8.20 6.95 15.21
C SER A 138 7.16 5.92 15.68
N GLY A 139 6.75 4.99 14.82
CA GLY A 139 5.86 3.87 15.18
C GLY A 139 4.49 3.88 14.51
N ASP A 140 4.15 4.87 13.69
CA ASP A 140 2.85 4.94 13.03
C ASP A 140 2.91 4.39 11.60
N PHE A 141 2.22 3.25 11.40
CA PHE A 141 2.12 2.55 10.11
C PHE A 141 0.96 3.02 9.25
N MET A 142 0.09 3.92 9.71
CA MET A 142 -1.08 4.38 8.94
C MET A 142 -0.67 5.36 7.84
N SER A 143 -0.06 4.82 6.79
CA SER A 143 0.53 5.56 5.68
C SER A 143 0.18 4.96 4.33
N PRO A 144 -0.18 5.77 3.31
CA PRO A 144 -0.36 5.30 1.94
C PRO A 144 0.94 4.85 1.27
N ASP A 145 2.09 5.15 1.89
CA ASP A 145 3.39 4.70 1.39
C ASP A 145 3.53 3.18 1.41
N ASN A 146 2.82 2.48 2.31
CA ASN A 146 2.80 1.02 2.39
C ASN A 146 2.34 0.33 1.11
N THR A 147 1.58 1.04 0.27
CA THR A 147 1.00 0.54 -0.99
C THR A 147 1.51 1.30 -2.22
N SER A 148 2.60 2.03 -2.11
CA SER A 148 3.17 2.78 -3.23
C SER A 148 4.05 1.89 -4.10
N ASP A 149 3.83 1.88 -5.43
CA ASP A 149 4.59 1.08 -6.40
C ASP A 149 5.81 1.82 -6.97
N GLY A 150 6.70 1.10 -7.65
CA GLY A 150 7.88 1.59 -8.36
C GLY A 150 9.16 1.61 -7.52
N TRP A 151 10.33 1.66 -8.18
CA TRP A 151 11.65 1.44 -7.57
C TRP A 151 12.32 2.71 -7.01
N LEU A 152 11.96 3.91 -7.48
CA LEU A 152 12.47 5.17 -6.94
C LEU A 152 11.90 5.46 -5.55
N ARG A 153 12.69 6.10 -4.70
CA ARG A 153 12.20 6.59 -3.41
C ARG A 153 11.09 7.59 -3.64
N LYS A 154 10.02 7.43 -2.91
CA LYS A 154 8.86 8.33 -2.92
C LYS A 154 8.15 8.29 -1.59
N LYS A 155 7.46 9.36 -1.24
CA LYS A 155 6.59 9.42 -0.09
C LYS A 155 5.39 10.32 -0.32
N TRP A 156 4.28 9.97 0.30
CA TRP A 156 3.11 10.81 0.36
C TRP A 156 3.20 11.79 1.52
N VAL A 157 2.77 13.02 1.27
CA VAL A 157 2.67 14.08 2.27
C VAL A 157 1.36 14.84 2.10
N ILE A 158 0.91 15.53 3.17
CA ILE A 158 -0.22 16.45 3.08
C ILE A 158 0.33 17.88 3.11
N GLN A 159 0.22 18.59 1.98
CA GLN A 159 0.62 19.98 1.86
C GLN A 159 -0.59 20.83 1.43
N ASN A 160 -0.92 21.87 2.20
CA ASN A 160 -2.05 22.77 1.90
C ASN A 160 -3.35 21.97 1.65
N GLN A 161 -3.64 20.98 2.50
CA GLN A 161 -4.80 20.08 2.41
C GLN A 161 -4.84 19.20 1.14
N ARG A 162 -3.76 19.17 0.36
CA ARG A 162 -3.60 18.31 -0.81
C ARG A 162 -2.68 17.14 -0.49
N ARG A 163 -3.00 15.99 -1.06
CA ARG A 163 -2.15 14.79 -1.02
C ARG A 163 -1.14 14.89 -2.15
N VAL A 164 0.12 15.01 -1.79
CA VAL A 164 1.24 15.22 -2.72
C VAL A 164 2.18 14.04 -2.63
N LEU A 165 2.57 13.49 -3.78
CA LEU A 165 3.58 12.45 -3.86
C LEU A 165 4.93 13.09 -4.16
N LEU A 166 5.82 13.09 -3.19
CA LEU A 166 7.21 13.48 -3.38
C LEU A 166 7.98 12.31 -3.98
N LYS A 167 8.80 12.57 -5.00
CA LYS A 167 9.64 11.58 -5.66
C LYS A 167 11.09 12.04 -5.67
N SER A 168 12.03 11.12 -5.44
CA SER A 168 13.45 11.36 -5.73
C SER A 168 13.79 10.86 -7.13
N GLY A 169 14.92 11.26 -7.65
CA GLY A 169 15.52 10.65 -8.82
C GLY A 169 16.45 9.48 -8.47
N SER A 170 17.14 8.96 -9.47
CA SER A 170 18.17 7.94 -9.34
C SER A 170 19.56 8.50 -9.66
N GLY A 171 20.59 7.84 -9.12
CA GLY A 171 21.98 8.21 -9.34
C GLY A 171 22.30 9.63 -8.89
N GLU A 172 23.44 10.14 -9.34
CA GLU A 172 23.91 11.49 -8.98
C GLU A 172 23.14 12.59 -9.72
N SER A 173 22.68 12.34 -10.94
CA SER A 173 22.03 13.34 -11.78
C SER A 173 20.58 13.65 -11.40
N GLN A 174 19.89 12.75 -10.69
CA GLN A 174 18.49 12.91 -10.26
C GLN A 174 17.56 13.40 -11.39
N GLN A 175 17.71 12.84 -12.61
CA GLN A 175 17.06 13.39 -13.82
C GLN A 175 15.56 13.12 -13.90
N GLU A 176 15.06 12.03 -13.31
CA GLU A 176 13.66 11.63 -13.47
C GLU A 176 12.68 12.71 -13.00
N PRO A 177 12.82 13.32 -11.80
CA PRO A 177 11.96 14.43 -11.38
C PRO A 177 12.04 15.63 -12.33
N LEU A 178 13.22 15.97 -12.83
CA LEU A 178 13.40 17.07 -13.79
C LEU A 178 12.67 16.81 -15.10
N ASN A 179 12.73 15.57 -15.61
CA ASN A 179 12.01 15.16 -16.81
C ASN A 179 10.49 15.22 -16.61
N GLU A 180 9.98 14.84 -15.44
CA GLU A 180 8.55 14.94 -15.11
C GLU A 180 8.09 16.40 -15.08
N VAL A 181 8.88 17.32 -14.49
CA VAL A 181 8.58 18.76 -14.50
C VAL A 181 8.65 19.34 -15.91
N LEU A 182 9.65 18.95 -16.72
CA LEU A 182 9.75 19.39 -18.11
C LEU A 182 8.54 18.92 -18.93
N ALA A 183 8.14 17.66 -18.78
CA ALA A 183 6.94 17.11 -19.43
C ALA A 183 5.69 17.91 -19.02
N ASN A 184 5.56 18.27 -17.73
CA ASN A 184 4.48 19.14 -17.26
C ASN A 184 4.47 20.49 -17.98
N MET A 185 5.63 21.15 -18.11
CA MET A 185 5.73 22.44 -18.81
C MET A 185 5.34 22.33 -20.30
N ILE A 186 5.70 21.22 -20.96
CA ILE A 186 5.33 20.94 -22.36
C ILE A 186 3.80 20.74 -22.44
N CYS A 187 3.20 19.94 -21.55
CA CYS A 187 1.75 19.73 -21.52
C CYS A 187 0.98 21.05 -21.33
N ASP A 188 1.46 21.93 -20.47
CA ASP A 188 0.85 23.26 -20.27
C ASP A 188 0.91 24.10 -21.55
N ARG A 189 2.05 24.13 -22.24
CA ARG A 189 2.20 24.89 -23.52
C ARG A 189 1.35 24.32 -24.63
N LEU A 190 1.15 23.00 -24.67
CA LEU A 190 0.27 22.33 -25.64
C LEU A 190 -1.22 22.37 -25.24
N ASN A 191 -1.55 23.04 -24.12
CA ASN A 191 -2.91 23.12 -23.57
C ASN A 191 -3.57 21.75 -23.32
N ILE A 192 -2.77 20.72 -22.98
CA ILE A 192 -3.23 19.43 -22.52
C ILE A 192 -3.72 19.61 -21.08
N LYS A 193 -4.95 19.16 -20.75
CA LYS A 193 -5.56 19.42 -19.44
C LYS A 193 -5.61 18.21 -18.52
N ASN A 194 -5.63 17.01 -19.07
CA ASN A 194 -5.85 15.77 -18.30
C ASN A 194 -4.51 15.06 -18.05
N TYR A 195 -3.71 15.59 -17.13
CA TYR A 195 -2.47 14.97 -16.68
C TYR A 195 -2.17 15.32 -15.21
N VAL A 196 -1.30 14.54 -14.58
CA VAL A 196 -0.85 14.80 -13.21
C VAL A 196 0.11 15.98 -13.21
N LYS A 197 -0.16 16.97 -12.39
CA LYS A 197 0.71 18.17 -12.27
C LYS A 197 1.95 17.85 -11.46
N TYR A 198 3.11 18.27 -11.99
CA TYR A 198 4.41 18.22 -11.33
C TYR A 198 4.93 19.64 -11.05
N GLN A 199 5.62 19.81 -9.93
CA GLN A 199 6.21 21.10 -9.52
C GLN A 199 7.48 20.89 -8.68
#